data_1d19331484039043eb8368f27a5281e8
#
_entry.id   1d19331484039043eb8368f27a5281e8
#
_cell.length_a   1.000
_cell.length_b   1.000
_cell.length_c   1.000
_cell.angle_alpha   90.00
_cell.angle_beta   90.00
_cell.angle_gamma   90.00
#
_symmetry.space_group_name_H-M   'P 1'
#
loop_
_entity.id
_entity.type
_entity.pdbx_description
1 polymer ?
#
loop_
_entity_poly.entity_id
_entity_poly.type
_entity_poly.pdbx_seq_one_letter_code
_entity_poly.pdbx_strand_id
1 'polypeptide(L)'
;IGQCIVSLVALEPAARLIFLEHLSRDGRFLWIEPAYTMEVHNAVAAGLAGVVDVRNNATFTLDGSGETIAITDTGLDMDHPDITGRIAGVYTNFGLDPSPADSNAGHGTHVVLTVLGDGTGDATATGMAPAASLVMYPLEHDPTGVFGRQGSLYEMLSDADQATARVSVNAWGLNGGHGDYTSDSRSVDQYVATFGDLLPVFSVSDDGTTGVTPPATAKNALAVGASNGSSLAPWPDSGQGPLADGRIKPDLLAPGMAVC
;
A
#
# COMPACT_ATOMS: atom_id res chain seq x y z
N ILE A 1 -22.40 0.70 2.47
CA ILE A 1 -22.50 -0.31 1.40
C ILE A 1 -21.58 -1.46 1.81
N GLY A 2 -22.14 -2.63 2.20
CA GLY A 2 -21.34 -3.76 2.66
C GLY A 2 -20.70 -4.51 1.48
N GLN A 3 -19.49 -5.02 1.69
CA GLN A 3 -18.84 -5.95 0.79
C GLN A 3 -19.21 -7.39 1.22
N CYS A 4 -19.42 -8.29 0.25
CA CYS A 4 -19.66 -9.70 0.50
C CYS A 4 -18.74 -10.51 -0.41
N ILE A 5 -17.93 -11.39 0.19
CA ILE A 5 -17.05 -12.31 -0.54
C ILE A 5 -17.73 -13.68 -0.58
N VAL A 6 -17.88 -14.23 -1.77
CA VAL A 6 -18.47 -15.57 -1.99
C VAL A 6 -17.48 -16.45 -2.72
N SER A 7 -17.12 -17.59 -2.15
CA SER A 7 -16.29 -18.59 -2.81
C SER A 7 -17.12 -19.45 -3.77
N LEU A 8 -16.70 -19.49 -5.03
CA LEU A 8 -17.32 -20.31 -6.08
C LEU A 8 -16.44 -21.52 -6.48
N VAL A 9 -15.36 -21.77 -5.75
CA VAL A 9 -14.37 -22.82 -6.09
C VAL A 9 -15.02 -24.21 -6.15
N ALA A 10 -15.99 -24.48 -5.28
CA ALA A 10 -16.68 -25.77 -5.22
C ALA A 10 -17.74 -25.99 -6.34
N LEU A 11 -18.02 -24.95 -7.15
CA LEU A 11 -18.99 -25.06 -8.24
C LEU A 11 -18.32 -25.46 -9.55
N GLU A 12 -19.00 -26.26 -10.35
CA GLU A 12 -18.61 -26.54 -11.73
C GLU A 12 -18.61 -25.23 -12.56
N PRO A 13 -17.73 -25.11 -13.58
CA PRO A 13 -17.59 -23.87 -14.35
C PRO A 13 -18.89 -23.31 -14.92
N ALA A 14 -19.78 -24.18 -15.43
CA ALA A 14 -21.08 -23.78 -15.95
C ALA A 14 -21.99 -23.19 -14.86
N ALA A 15 -21.96 -23.76 -13.65
CA ALA A 15 -22.74 -23.31 -12.51
C ALA A 15 -22.22 -21.93 -12.00
N ARG A 16 -20.91 -21.70 -12.07
CA ARG A 16 -20.30 -20.39 -11.73
C ARG A 16 -20.85 -19.28 -12.63
N LEU A 17 -20.88 -19.52 -13.94
CA LEU A 17 -21.39 -18.55 -14.93
C LEU A 17 -22.86 -18.22 -14.68
N ILE A 18 -23.71 -19.22 -14.43
CA ILE A 18 -25.13 -19.03 -14.14
C ILE A 18 -25.31 -18.20 -12.86
N PHE A 19 -24.52 -18.48 -11.84
CA PHE A 19 -24.57 -17.75 -10.58
C PHE A 19 -24.16 -16.29 -10.76
N LEU A 20 -23.06 -16.02 -11.47
CA LEU A 20 -22.59 -14.66 -11.76
C LEU A 20 -23.61 -13.88 -12.62
N GLU A 21 -24.22 -14.52 -13.61
CA GLU A 21 -25.30 -13.93 -14.41
C GLU A 21 -26.50 -13.55 -13.55
N HIS A 22 -26.84 -14.40 -12.58
CA HIS A 22 -27.93 -14.10 -11.64
C HIS A 22 -27.61 -12.90 -10.76
N LEU A 23 -26.40 -12.85 -10.20
CA LEU A 23 -25.94 -11.72 -9.38
C LEU A 23 -25.88 -10.41 -10.18
N SER A 24 -25.45 -10.45 -11.44
CA SER A 24 -25.33 -9.27 -12.28
C SER A 24 -26.68 -8.60 -12.60
N ARG A 25 -27.79 -9.35 -12.49
CA ARG A 25 -29.16 -8.87 -12.68
C ARG A 25 -29.82 -8.40 -11.37
N ASP A 26 -29.20 -8.67 -10.23
CA ASP A 26 -29.71 -8.27 -8.94
C ASP A 26 -29.27 -6.82 -8.63
N GLY A 27 -30.18 -5.88 -8.67
CA GLY A 27 -29.90 -4.45 -8.46
C GLY A 27 -29.39 -4.09 -7.05
N ARG A 28 -29.23 -5.06 -6.15
CA ARG A 28 -28.58 -4.89 -4.85
C ARG A 28 -27.06 -4.89 -4.96
N PHE A 29 -26.50 -5.43 -6.06
CA PHE A 29 -25.06 -5.47 -6.30
C PHE A 29 -24.70 -4.36 -7.29
N LEU A 30 -23.84 -3.45 -6.87
CA LEU A 30 -23.30 -2.38 -7.70
C LEU A 30 -22.03 -2.80 -8.46
N TRP A 31 -21.35 -3.83 -7.94
CA TRP A 31 -20.07 -4.29 -8.47
C TRP A 31 -19.88 -5.79 -8.17
N ILE A 32 -19.36 -6.53 -9.14
CA ILE A 32 -19.00 -7.94 -9.01
C ILE A 32 -17.64 -8.13 -9.66
N GLU A 33 -16.69 -8.65 -8.93
CA GLU A 33 -15.32 -8.91 -9.40
C GLU A 33 -14.77 -10.21 -8.78
N PRO A 34 -13.72 -10.82 -9.33
CA PRO A 34 -12.98 -11.86 -8.64
C PRO A 34 -12.45 -11.37 -7.29
N ALA A 35 -12.51 -12.21 -6.26
CA ALA A 35 -11.82 -11.93 -5.01
C ALA A 35 -10.35 -12.36 -5.14
N TYR A 36 -9.45 -11.40 -5.13
CA TYR A 36 -8.01 -11.62 -5.12
C TYR A 36 -7.50 -11.67 -3.68
N THR A 37 -6.45 -12.47 -3.45
CA THR A 37 -5.67 -12.40 -2.20
C THR A 37 -4.79 -11.16 -2.24
N MET A 38 -4.51 -10.57 -1.06
CA MET A 38 -3.55 -9.47 -0.94
C MET A 38 -2.14 -10.06 -0.82
N GLU A 39 -1.18 -9.40 -1.43
CA GLU A 39 0.25 -9.69 -1.32
C GLU A 39 1.01 -8.47 -0.85
N VAL A 40 2.17 -8.71 -0.25
CA VAL A 40 3.08 -7.67 0.23
C VAL A 40 4.12 -7.41 -0.84
N HIS A 41 4.28 -6.15 -1.24
CA HIS A 41 5.30 -5.75 -2.21
C HIS A 41 6.49 -5.13 -1.49
N ASN A 42 7.71 -5.58 -1.79
CA ASN A 42 8.93 -5.02 -1.25
C ASN A 42 9.18 -3.63 -1.84
N ALA A 43 8.82 -2.63 -1.08
CA ALA A 43 9.22 -1.27 -1.40
C ALA A 43 10.54 -0.95 -0.70
N VAL A 44 11.57 -0.77 -1.46
CA VAL A 44 12.89 -0.45 -0.94
C VAL A 44 13.39 0.78 -1.62
N ALA A 45 13.66 1.85 -0.94
CA ALA A 45 14.49 2.87 -1.55
C ALA A 45 14.78 4.09 -0.68
N ALA A 46 15.85 4.24 -0.07
CA ALA A 46 16.12 5.46 0.67
C ALA A 46 17.23 6.35 0.06
N GLY A 47 18.37 5.76 -0.20
CA GLY A 47 19.57 6.56 -0.41
C GLY A 47 19.69 7.26 -1.77
N LEU A 48 19.02 6.78 -2.82
CA LEU A 48 19.27 7.21 -4.20
C LEU A 48 18.24 8.21 -4.75
N ALA A 49 17.19 8.48 -3.97
CA ALA A 49 16.12 9.39 -4.39
C ALA A 49 16.43 10.89 -4.15
N GLY A 50 17.67 11.23 -3.78
CA GLY A 50 18.05 12.64 -3.48
C GLY A 50 17.49 13.18 -2.15
N VAL A 51 16.90 12.33 -1.32
CA VAL A 51 16.30 12.72 -0.03
C VAL A 51 17.34 13.27 0.94
N VAL A 52 18.56 12.72 0.90
CA VAL A 52 19.68 13.21 1.72
C VAL A 52 20.02 14.66 1.40
N ASP A 53 20.00 15.03 0.11
CA ASP A 53 20.26 16.41 -0.32
C ASP A 53 19.17 17.37 0.14
N VAL A 54 17.92 16.92 0.15
CA VAL A 54 16.78 17.70 0.63
C VAL A 54 16.85 17.92 2.15
N ARG A 55 17.15 16.86 2.91
CA ARG A 55 17.32 16.95 4.37
C ARG A 55 18.47 17.83 4.81
N ASN A 56 19.58 17.81 4.07
CA ASN A 56 20.80 18.57 4.39
C ASN A 56 20.84 19.93 3.71
N ASN A 57 19.76 20.36 3.06
CA ASN A 57 19.75 21.65 2.37
C ASN A 57 19.83 22.79 3.37
N ALA A 58 20.78 23.72 3.16
CA ALA A 58 21.01 24.85 4.07
C ALA A 58 19.88 25.88 4.08
N THR A 59 19.00 25.87 3.07
CA THR A 59 17.90 26.84 2.93
C THR A 59 16.58 26.30 3.50
N PHE A 60 16.35 25.00 3.38
CA PHE A 60 15.17 24.32 3.91
C PHE A 60 15.59 22.93 4.37
N THR A 61 15.39 22.62 5.62
CA THR A 61 15.61 21.28 6.16
C THR A 61 14.26 20.59 6.18
N LEU A 62 14.03 19.68 5.24
CA LEU A 62 12.79 18.90 5.17
C LEU A 62 13.06 17.48 5.64
N ASP A 63 12.58 17.15 6.81
CA ASP A 63 12.76 15.87 7.49
C ASP A 63 11.44 15.18 7.89
N GLY A 64 10.31 15.79 7.51
CA GLY A 64 8.97 15.34 7.88
C GLY A 64 8.44 15.93 9.19
N SER A 65 9.15 16.85 9.83
CA SER A 65 8.67 17.51 11.06
C SER A 65 7.31 18.17 10.86
N GLY A 66 6.35 17.82 11.73
CA GLY A 66 4.98 18.34 11.68
C GLY A 66 4.05 17.59 10.72
N GLU A 67 4.56 16.65 9.94
CA GLU A 67 3.76 15.82 9.03
C GLU A 67 3.37 14.49 9.67
N THR A 68 2.22 13.97 9.25
CA THR A 68 1.73 12.64 9.63
C THR A 68 1.63 11.77 8.38
N ILE A 69 2.19 10.56 8.47
CA ILE A 69 2.17 9.57 7.40
C ILE A 69 1.37 8.36 7.88
N ALA A 70 0.38 7.94 7.09
CA ALA A 70 -0.32 6.69 7.30
C ALA A 70 0.40 5.55 6.57
N ILE A 71 0.63 4.45 7.24
CA ILE A 71 1.18 3.23 6.65
C ILE A 71 0.19 2.09 6.88
N THR A 72 -0.16 1.41 5.80
CA THR A 72 -1.00 0.22 5.82
C THR A 72 -0.17 -0.96 5.38
N ASP A 73 0.07 -1.90 6.28
CA ASP A 73 0.97 -3.03 6.02
C ASP A 73 0.71 -4.19 6.99
N THR A 74 1.61 -5.16 7.06
CA THR A 74 1.49 -6.34 7.92
C THR A 74 1.30 -5.97 9.38
N GLY A 75 2.19 -5.19 9.95
CA GLY A 75 2.15 -4.78 11.35
C GLY A 75 3.30 -3.85 11.69
N LEU A 76 3.58 -3.74 12.99
CA LEU A 76 4.66 -2.89 13.50
C LEU A 76 5.27 -3.50 14.76
N ASP A 77 6.61 -3.56 14.82
CA ASP A 77 7.33 -3.65 16.07
C ASP A 77 7.23 -2.31 16.82
N MET A 78 6.27 -2.25 17.75
CA MET A 78 5.94 -1.04 18.50
C MET A 78 7.07 -0.57 19.42
N ASP A 79 8.01 -1.46 19.76
CA ASP A 79 9.13 -1.19 20.64
C ASP A 79 10.42 -0.83 19.90
N HIS A 80 10.36 -0.75 18.55
CA HIS A 80 11.55 -0.44 17.76
C HIS A 80 12.09 0.97 18.08
N PRO A 81 13.40 1.10 18.41
CA PRO A 81 13.99 2.36 18.90
C PRO A 81 13.83 3.52 17.90
N ASP A 82 13.90 3.23 16.58
CA ASP A 82 13.90 4.24 15.52
C ASP A 82 12.52 4.87 15.25
N ILE A 83 11.46 4.44 15.95
CA ILE A 83 10.11 5.03 15.84
C ILE A 83 9.57 5.51 17.18
N THR A 84 10.35 5.38 18.24
CA THR A 84 9.97 5.73 19.62
C THR A 84 9.45 7.16 19.71
N GLY A 85 8.25 7.32 20.31
CA GLY A 85 7.61 8.63 20.56
C GLY A 85 6.99 9.28 19.33
N ARG A 86 6.99 8.61 18.15
CA ARG A 86 6.43 9.15 16.91
C ARG A 86 5.23 8.36 16.37
N ILE A 87 4.71 7.41 17.13
CA ILE A 87 3.47 6.69 16.79
C ILE A 87 2.29 7.54 17.28
N ALA A 88 1.61 8.21 16.37
CA ALA A 88 0.45 9.04 16.64
C ALA A 88 -0.83 8.21 16.83
N GLY A 89 -0.92 7.06 16.16
CA GLY A 89 -2.06 6.16 16.29
C GLY A 89 -1.82 4.80 15.66
N VAL A 90 -2.55 3.79 16.15
CA VAL A 90 -2.61 2.45 15.57
C VAL A 90 -4.06 2.04 15.50
N TYR A 91 -4.54 1.72 14.30
CA TYR A 91 -5.95 1.44 14.01
C TYR A 91 -6.13 0.01 13.51
N THR A 92 -6.48 -0.89 14.41
CA THR A 92 -6.64 -2.34 14.13
C THR A 92 -8.03 -2.71 13.61
N ASN A 93 -8.94 -1.76 13.55
CA ASN A 93 -10.34 -1.97 13.15
C ASN A 93 -10.50 -2.37 11.66
N PHE A 94 -9.46 -2.20 10.85
CA PHE A 94 -9.43 -2.66 9.45
C PHE A 94 -8.67 -3.98 9.26
N GLY A 95 -7.91 -4.41 10.26
CA GLY A 95 -7.21 -5.69 10.27
C GLY A 95 -8.11 -6.89 10.50
N LEU A 96 -7.56 -8.09 10.35
CA LEU A 96 -8.28 -9.35 10.58
C LEU A 96 -8.29 -9.76 12.06
N ASP A 97 -7.43 -9.15 12.88
CA ASP A 97 -7.41 -9.28 14.33
C ASP A 97 -7.08 -7.92 15.01
N PRO A 98 -7.15 -7.83 16.34
CA PRO A 98 -6.88 -6.58 17.06
C PRO A 98 -5.39 -6.33 17.35
N SER A 99 -4.49 -7.18 16.88
CA SER A 99 -3.07 -7.05 17.16
C SER A 99 -2.41 -6.04 16.21
N PRO A 100 -1.52 -5.17 16.71
CA PRO A 100 -0.69 -4.35 15.86
C PRO A 100 0.63 -5.02 15.47
N ALA A 101 0.94 -6.19 16.02
CA ALA A 101 2.25 -6.81 15.89
C ALA A 101 2.57 -7.22 14.44
N ASP A 102 3.84 -7.27 14.12
CA ASP A 102 4.38 -7.74 12.84
C ASP A 102 5.02 -9.11 13.03
N SER A 103 4.18 -10.08 13.41
CA SER A 103 4.62 -11.33 14.01
C SER A 103 5.20 -12.33 13.03
N ASN A 104 4.78 -12.28 11.78
CA ASN A 104 5.13 -13.30 10.78
C ASN A 104 6.02 -12.75 9.66
N ALA A 105 5.69 -11.59 9.12
CA ALA A 105 6.35 -11.06 7.93
C ALA A 105 7.51 -10.11 8.22
N GLY A 106 7.40 -9.27 9.25
CA GLY A 106 8.37 -8.19 9.51
C GLY A 106 8.36 -7.08 8.46
N HIS A 107 7.48 -7.18 7.45
CA HIS A 107 7.46 -6.30 6.29
C HIS A 107 6.97 -4.91 6.65
N GLY A 108 5.88 -4.78 7.40
CA GLY A 108 5.33 -3.50 7.81
C GLY A 108 6.30 -2.70 8.66
N THR A 109 7.00 -3.36 9.58
CA THR A 109 8.08 -2.74 10.36
C THR A 109 9.18 -2.22 9.44
N HIS A 110 9.62 -3.01 8.46
CA HIS A 110 10.63 -2.58 7.48
C HIS A 110 10.16 -1.37 6.66
N VAL A 111 8.92 -1.38 6.18
CA VAL A 111 8.33 -0.24 5.44
C VAL A 111 8.27 1.01 6.32
N VAL A 112 7.81 0.88 7.57
CA VAL A 112 7.76 2.00 8.53
C VAL A 112 9.15 2.59 8.73
N LEU A 113 10.18 1.77 8.93
CA LEU A 113 11.54 2.25 9.15
C LEU A 113 12.15 2.88 7.88
N THR A 114 11.87 2.33 6.72
CA THR A 114 12.27 2.93 5.44
C THR A 114 11.70 4.34 5.26
N VAL A 115 10.46 4.56 5.70
CA VAL A 115 9.80 5.87 5.60
C VAL A 115 10.19 6.79 6.76
N LEU A 116 10.18 6.29 8.00
CA LEU A 116 10.14 7.08 9.23
C LEU A 116 11.29 6.80 10.21
N GLY A 117 12.13 5.78 9.98
CA GLY A 117 13.23 5.45 10.89
C GLY A 117 14.15 6.65 11.15
N ASP A 118 14.41 6.98 12.41
CA ASP A 118 15.27 8.14 12.75
C ASP A 118 16.76 7.82 12.79
N GLY A 119 17.12 6.54 12.63
CA GLY A 119 18.51 6.08 12.61
C GLY A 119 19.12 5.96 14.02
N THR A 120 18.31 5.91 15.08
CA THR A 120 18.79 5.68 16.45
C THR A 120 19.52 4.34 16.57
N GLY A 121 19.00 3.29 15.91
CA GLY A 121 19.64 1.97 15.85
C GLY A 121 20.86 1.94 14.94
N ASP A 122 20.74 2.51 13.76
CA ASP A 122 21.80 2.64 12.75
C ASP A 122 21.60 3.92 11.92
N ALA A 123 22.46 4.90 12.09
CA ALA A 123 22.37 6.18 11.38
C ALA A 123 22.48 6.05 9.85
N THR A 124 23.03 4.97 9.33
CA THR A 124 23.11 4.70 7.88
C THR A 124 21.77 4.22 7.31
N ALA A 125 20.88 3.75 8.16
CA ALA A 125 19.53 3.28 7.83
C ALA A 125 18.43 4.33 8.08
N THR A 126 18.77 5.61 8.24
CA THR A 126 17.80 6.68 8.45
C THR A 126 16.78 6.74 7.30
N GLY A 127 15.50 6.69 7.64
CA GLY A 127 14.38 6.72 6.70
C GLY A 127 14.20 8.04 5.94
N MET A 128 13.21 8.13 5.09
CA MET A 128 12.96 9.28 4.20
C MET A 128 12.54 10.53 4.97
N ALA A 129 11.64 10.38 5.96
CA ALA A 129 11.04 11.44 6.75
C ALA A 129 11.19 11.14 8.25
N PRO A 130 12.44 11.19 8.79
CA PRO A 130 12.76 10.69 10.13
C PRO A 130 12.12 11.47 11.28
N ALA A 131 11.56 12.63 11.03
CA ALA A 131 10.87 13.44 12.04
C ALA A 131 9.33 13.43 11.91
N ALA A 132 8.77 12.71 10.93
CA ALA A 132 7.33 12.59 10.77
C ALA A 132 6.69 11.69 11.82
N SER A 133 5.39 11.87 12.04
CA SER A 133 4.55 11.01 12.89
C SER A 133 3.90 9.90 12.09
N LEU A 134 3.70 8.74 12.72
CA LEU A 134 3.10 7.54 12.14
C LEU A 134 1.65 7.36 12.58
N VAL A 135 0.79 7.05 11.62
CA VAL A 135 -0.48 6.37 11.85
C VAL A 135 -0.42 5.00 11.17
N MET A 136 -0.58 3.91 11.93
CA MET A 136 -0.43 2.54 11.43
C MET A 136 -1.76 1.82 11.30
N TYR A 137 -1.94 1.12 10.18
CA TYR A 137 -3.05 0.21 9.89
C TYR A 137 -2.49 -1.20 9.67
N PRO A 138 -2.39 -2.02 10.74
CA PRO A 138 -1.89 -3.39 10.64
C PRO A 138 -2.96 -4.30 10.04
N LEU A 139 -2.58 -5.11 9.05
CA LEU A 139 -3.49 -5.97 8.30
C LEU A 139 -3.14 -7.46 8.38
N GLU A 140 -2.03 -7.83 9.02
CA GLU A 140 -1.69 -9.24 9.20
C GLU A 140 -2.56 -9.85 10.30
N HIS A 141 -3.05 -11.06 10.07
CA HIS A 141 -3.68 -11.88 11.10
C HIS A 141 -2.59 -12.70 11.80
N ASP A 142 -2.14 -12.25 12.96
CA ASP A 142 -1.02 -12.84 13.71
C ASP A 142 -1.08 -14.36 13.85
N PRO A 143 -2.24 -14.98 14.19
CA PRO A 143 -2.29 -16.43 14.35
C PRO A 143 -2.01 -17.25 13.09
N THR A 144 -2.18 -16.66 11.89
CA THR A 144 -2.09 -17.42 10.62
C THR A 144 -1.14 -16.81 9.60
N GLY A 145 -0.64 -15.60 9.82
CA GLY A 145 0.17 -14.86 8.84
C GLY A 145 -0.62 -14.42 7.60
N VAL A 146 -1.96 -14.50 7.62
CA VAL A 146 -2.78 -14.06 6.48
C VAL A 146 -2.81 -12.55 6.44
N PHE A 147 -2.42 -11.99 5.30
CA PHE A 147 -2.53 -10.57 5.04
C PHE A 147 -3.90 -10.24 4.43
N GLY A 148 -4.65 -9.34 5.05
CA GLY A 148 -5.98 -9.02 4.59
C GLY A 148 -6.64 -7.90 5.39
N ARG A 149 -7.72 -7.32 4.86
CA ARG A 149 -8.45 -6.24 5.52
C ARG A 149 -9.96 -6.51 5.60
N GLN A 150 -10.58 -5.83 6.56
CA GLN A 150 -12.01 -5.67 6.67
C GLN A 150 -12.42 -4.25 6.20
N GLY A 151 -13.66 -4.08 5.78
CA GLY A 151 -14.15 -2.79 5.29
C GLY A 151 -13.59 -2.39 3.91
N SER A 152 -13.92 -1.20 3.47
CA SER A 152 -13.49 -0.66 2.19
C SER A 152 -12.20 0.15 2.31
N LEU A 153 -11.43 0.19 1.21
CA LEU A 153 -10.25 1.05 1.14
C LEU A 153 -10.62 2.54 1.22
N TYR A 154 -11.81 2.92 0.75
CA TYR A 154 -12.33 4.28 0.94
C TYR A 154 -12.45 4.67 2.41
N GLU A 155 -13.02 3.79 3.25
CA GLU A 155 -13.18 4.04 4.69
C GLU A 155 -11.83 4.15 5.38
N MET A 156 -10.88 3.29 5.02
CA MET A 156 -9.53 3.31 5.58
C MET A 156 -8.77 4.59 5.22
N LEU A 157 -8.84 5.04 3.96
CA LEU A 157 -8.24 6.32 3.55
C LEU A 157 -8.92 7.52 4.21
N SER A 158 -10.24 7.48 4.39
CA SER A 158 -10.97 8.52 5.13
C SER A 158 -10.58 8.59 6.60
N ASP A 159 -10.35 7.44 7.23
CA ASP A 159 -9.88 7.35 8.62
C ASP A 159 -8.46 7.92 8.75
N ALA A 160 -7.56 7.60 7.81
CA ALA A 160 -6.20 8.12 7.76
C ALA A 160 -6.17 9.66 7.61
N ASP A 161 -7.04 10.21 6.77
CA ASP A 161 -7.17 11.67 6.60
C ASP A 161 -7.71 12.34 7.88
N GLN A 162 -8.70 11.75 8.53
CA GLN A 162 -9.20 12.21 9.83
C GLN A 162 -8.13 12.14 10.92
N ALA A 163 -7.23 11.18 10.85
CA ALA A 163 -6.03 11.08 11.68
C ALA A 163 -4.92 12.07 11.27
N THR A 164 -5.22 13.02 10.40
CA THR A 164 -4.34 14.09 9.90
C THR A 164 -3.18 13.64 9.01
N ALA A 165 -3.20 12.41 8.52
CA ALA A 165 -2.21 11.97 7.55
C ALA A 165 -2.33 12.77 6.22
N ARG A 166 -1.19 12.99 5.55
CA ARG A 166 -1.14 13.64 4.23
C ARG A 166 -0.63 12.71 3.14
N VAL A 167 0.02 11.63 3.53
CA VAL A 167 0.45 10.55 2.64
C VAL A 167 0.01 9.23 3.23
N SER A 168 -0.56 8.35 2.40
CA SER A 168 -0.85 6.96 2.75
C SER A 168 0.05 6.05 1.95
N VAL A 169 0.96 5.35 2.62
CA VAL A 169 1.91 4.41 2.01
C VAL A 169 1.34 3.00 2.08
N ASN A 170 1.27 2.33 0.94
CA ASN A 170 0.69 1.01 0.78
C ASN A 170 1.64 0.16 -0.08
N ALA A 171 2.55 -0.56 0.58
CA ALA A 171 3.54 -1.42 -0.08
C ALA A 171 2.99 -2.82 -0.32
N TRP A 172 1.77 -2.91 -0.84
CA TRP A 172 1.04 -4.14 -1.10
C TRP A 172 0.08 -3.98 -2.29
N GLY A 173 -0.42 -5.10 -2.80
CA GLY A 173 -1.42 -5.16 -3.86
C GLY A 173 -2.23 -6.45 -3.81
N LEU A 174 -3.15 -6.61 -4.76
CA LEU A 174 -3.90 -7.86 -4.91
C LEU A 174 -3.07 -8.89 -5.67
N ASN A 175 -3.14 -10.14 -5.24
CA ASN A 175 -2.55 -11.24 -5.98
C ASN A 175 -3.40 -11.54 -7.22
N GLY A 176 -3.03 -10.97 -8.37
CA GLY A 176 -3.75 -11.07 -9.64
C GLY A 176 -4.49 -9.80 -10.04
N GLY A 177 -5.30 -9.89 -11.09
CA GLY A 177 -6.01 -8.72 -11.64
C GLY A 177 -5.09 -7.69 -12.30
N HIS A 178 -4.00 -8.17 -12.88
CA HIS A 178 -2.99 -7.32 -13.53
C HIS A 178 -3.62 -6.41 -14.60
N GLY A 179 -3.50 -5.11 -14.39
CA GLY A 179 -4.08 -4.08 -15.24
C GLY A 179 -5.57 -3.81 -15.02
N ASP A 180 -6.27 -4.58 -14.17
CA ASP A 180 -7.69 -4.43 -13.93
C ASP A 180 -8.00 -3.20 -13.04
N TYR A 181 -9.15 -2.59 -13.31
CA TYR A 181 -9.71 -1.56 -12.45
C TYR A 181 -10.76 -2.17 -11.52
N THR A 182 -10.37 -2.43 -10.28
CA THR A 182 -11.19 -3.14 -9.28
C THR A 182 -12.00 -2.20 -8.38
N SER A 183 -12.79 -2.76 -7.47
CA SER A 183 -13.49 -2.01 -6.40
C SER A 183 -12.51 -1.24 -5.52
N ASP A 184 -11.32 -1.76 -5.27
CA ASP A 184 -10.28 -1.07 -4.51
C ASP A 184 -9.72 0.12 -5.27
N SER A 185 -9.43 -0.03 -6.57
CA SER A 185 -9.02 1.08 -7.43
C SER A 185 -10.07 2.18 -7.45
N ARG A 186 -11.35 1.77 -7.54
CA ARG A 186 -12.49 2.70 -7.48
C ARG A 186 -12.60 3.39 -6.11
N SER A 187 -12.36 2.67 -5.01
CA SER A 187 -12.40 3.23 -3.65
C SER A 187 -11.35 4.33 -3.47
N VAL A 188 -10.14 4.13 -3.97
CA VAL A 188 -9.08 5.16 -3.99
C VAL A 188 -9.53 6.38 -4.77
N ASP A 189 -10.03 6.17 -6.00
CA ASP A 189 -10.47 7.27 -6.86
C ASP A 189 -11.65 8.05 -6.26
N GLN A 190 -12.59 7.36 -5.62
CA GLN A 190 -13.71 8.00 -4.92
C GLN A 190 -13.24 8.84 -3.73
N TYR A 191 -12.29 8.31 -2.94
CA TYR A 191 -11.72 9.04 -1.81
C TYR A 191 -11.07 10.34 -2.31
N VAL A 192 -10.15 10.27 -3.26
CA VAL A 192 -9.42 11.44 -3.78
C VAL A 192 -10.38 12.46 -4.42
N ALA A 193 -11.40 11.99 -5.13
CA ALA A 193 -12.41 12.88 -5.73
C ALA A 193 -13.29 13.58 -4.69
N THR A 194 -13.42 13.01 -3.49
CA THR A 194 -14.30 13.54 -2.43
C THR A 194 -13.56 14.50 -1.50
N PHE A 195 -12.35 14.15 -1.08
CA PHE A 195 -11.58 14.88 -0.07
C PHE A 195 -10.31 15.50 -0.63
N GLY A 196 -9.45 14.71 -1.28
CA GLY A 196 -8.27 15.18 -2.00
C GLY A 196 -7.06 15.61 -1.16
N ASP A 197 -7.13 15.54 0.17
CA ASP A 197 -6.08 16.05 1.05
C ASP A 197 -5.01 15.01 1.42
N LEU A 198 -5.27 13.73 1.22
CA LEU A 198 -4.34 12.63 1.43
C LEU A 198 -3.89 12.08 0.08
N LEU A 199 -2.60 11.89 -0.11
CA LEU A 199 -2.02 11.24 -1.29
C LEU A 199 -1.90 9.74 -1.07
N PRO A 200 -2.71 8.89 -1.74
CA PRO A 200 -2.53 7.45 -1.71
C PRO A 200 -1.37 7.03 -2.61
N VAL A 201 -0.38 6.35 -2.04
CA VAL A 201 0.80 5.81 -2.73
C VAL A 201 0.73 4.29 -2.69
N PHE A 202 0.88 3.63 -3.85
CA PHE A 202 0.86 2.17 -3.96
C PHE A 202 2.05 1.64 -4.73
N SER A 203 2.60 0.51 -4.30
CA SER A 203 3.52 -0.28 -5.11
C SER A 203 2.79 -0.95 -6.28
N VAL A 204 3.48 -1.17 -7.39
CA VAL A 204 2.84 -1.70 -8.62
C VAL A 204 2.81 -3.22 -8.72
N SER A 205 3.58 -3.95 -7.99
CA SER A 205 3.82 -5.39 -7.90
C SER A 205 5.26 -5.77 -8.22
N ASP A 206 5.61 -7.02 -7.92
CA ASP A 206 6.91 -7.62 -8.22
C ASP A 206 6.80 -8.70 -9.32
N ASP A 207 5.75 -8.64 -10.15
CA ASP A 207 5.44 -9.64 -11.18
C ASP A 207 5.98 -9.30 -12.58
N GLY A 208 6.81 -8.28 -12.68
CA GLY A 208 7.46 -7.90 -13.92
C GLY A 208 6.47 -7.55 -15.04
N THR A 209 6.62 -8.21 -16.18
CA THR A 209 5.80 -7.96 -17.37
C THR A 209 4.34 -8.45 -17.27
N THR A 210 3.95 -9.14 -16.19
CA THR A 210 2.56 -9.54 -15.99
C THR A 210 1.65 -8.37 -15.67
N GLY A 211 2.22 -7.26 -15.21
CA GLY A 211 1.55 -5.97 -15.12
C GLY A 211 1.37 -5.43 -13.70
N VAL A 212 0.73 -4.29 -13.62
CA VAL A 212 0.44 -3.56 -12.40
C VAL A 212 -0.79 -4.15 -11.71
N THR A 213 -0.70 -4.46 -10.41
CA THR A 213 -1.82 -4.99 -9.63
C THR A 213 -2.65 -3.87 -8.97
N PRO A 214 -3.97 -4.07 -8.79
CA PRO A 214 -4.77 -3.17 -7.97
C PRO A 214 -4.29 -3.18 -6.49
N PRO A 215 -4.43 -2.08 -5.76
CA PRO A 215 -5.08 -0.81 -6.08
C PRO A 215 -4.23 0.21 -6.87
N ALA A 216 -2.95 -0.11 -7.22
CA ALA A 216 -2.08 0.80 -7.99
C ALA A 216 -2.65 1.16 -9.38
N THR A 217 -3.62 0.40 -9.88
CA THR A 217 -4.36 0.69 -11.11
C THR A 217 -5.37 1.84 -10.98
N ALA A 218 -5.57 2.40 -9.78
CA ALA A 218 -6.39 3.60 -9.59
C ALA A 218 -5.87 4.79 -10.41
N LYS A 219 -6.77 5.68 -10.81
CA LYS A 219 -6.44 6.86 -11.64
C LYS A 219 -5.73 7.94 -10.82
N ASN A 220 -6.14 8.07 -9.55
CA ASN A 220 -5.70 9.13 -8.64
C ASN A 220 -4.73 8.63 -7.56
N ALA A 221 -4.26 7.39 -7.63
CA ALA A 221 -3.16 6.91 -6.83
C ALA A 221 -1.82 7.26 -7.48
N LEU A 222 -0.81 7.54 -6.66
CA LEU A 222 0.59 7.54 -7.10
C LEU A 222 1.09 6.09 -7.11
N ALA A 223 1.18 5.50 -8.29
CA ALA A 223 1.70 4.14 -8.47
C ALA A 223 3.21 4.20 -8.68
N VAL A 224 3.95 3.50 -7.82
CA VAL A 224 5.41 3.54 -7.79
C VAL A 224 5.98 2.17 -8.15
N GLY A 225 6.78 2.13 -9.19
CA GLY A 225 7.55 0.96 -9.60
C GLY A 225 8.97 0.99 -9.07
N ALA A 226 9.66 -0.14 -9.17
CA ALA A 226 11.04 -0.28 -8.77
C ALA A 226 12.01 0.06 -9.92
N SER A 227 13.09 0.75 -9.59
CA SER A 227 14.27 0.90 -10.46
C SER A 227 15.45 0.17 -9.89
N ASN A 228 16.41 -0.18 -10.78
CA ASN A 228 17.73 -0.62 -10.38
C ASN A 228 18.43 0.51 -9.64
N GLY A 229 18.93 0.24 -8.44
CA GLY A 229 19.54 1.24 -7.57
C GLY A 229 20.73 2.00 -8.16
N SER A 230 21.45 1.42 -9.11
CA SER A 230 22.66 2.04 -9.70
C SER A 230 22.43 2.70 -11.05
N SER A 231 21.51 2.18 -11.87
CA SER A 231 21.30 2.64 -13.26
C SER A 231 20.03 3.44 -13.47
N LEU A 232 19.14 3.50 -12.47
CA LEU A 232 17.79 4.08 -12.55
C LEU A 232 16.92 3.44 -13.66
N ALA A 233 17.39 2.38 -14.30
CA ALA A 233 16.58 1.62 -15.25
C ALA A 233 15.45 0.88 -14.51
N PRO A 234 14.29 0.68 -15.16
CA PRO A 234 13.24 -0.13 -14.58
C PRO A 234 13.77 -1.51 -14.15
N TRP A 235 13.41 -1.93 -12.93
CA TRP A 235 13.71 -3.26 -12.46
C TRP A 235 12.87 -4.29 -13.23
N PRO A 236 13.43 -5.39 -13.73
CA PRO A 236 12.69 -6.35 -14.57
C PRO A 236 11.48 -6.97 -13.90
N ASP A 237 11.52 -7.14 -12.57
CA ASP A 237 10.42 -7.72 -11.80
C ASP A 237 9.40 -6.67 -11.36
N SER A 238 9.67 -5.37 -11.54
CA SER A 238 8.68 -4.32 -11.25
C SER A 238 7.51 -4.40 -12.23
N GLY A 239 6.28 -4.37 -11.71
CA GLY A 239 5.07 -4.36 -12.50
C GLY A 239 5.04 -3.22 -13.52
N GLN A 240 4.67 -3.53 -14.77
CA GLN A 240 4.69 -2.59 -15.89
C GLN A 240 3.34 -2.59 -16.61
N GLY A 241 2.85 -1.38 -16.96
CA GLY A 241 1.70 -1.20 -17.86
C GLY A 241 2.03 -1.50 -19.32
N PRO A 242 1.09 -1.22 -20.25
CA PRO A 242 -0.14 -0.49 -20.01
C PRO A 242 -1.19 -1.30 -19.24
N LEU A 243 -2.12 -0.60 -18.57
CA LEU A 243 -3.26 -1.23 -17.93
C LEU A 243 -4.26 -1.76 -18.98
N ALA A 244 -5.25 -2.55 -18.54
CA ALA A 244 -6.26 -3.12 -19.42
C ALA A 244 -7.07 -2.05 -20.20
N ASP A 245 -7.19 -0.84 -19.65
CA ASP A 245 -7.86 0.30 -20.28
C ASP A 245 -6.90 1.21 -21.07
N GLY A 246 -5.64 0.83 -21.23
CA GLY A 246 -4.61 1.54 -21.99
C GLY A 246 -3.89 2.66 -21.20
N ARG A 247 -4.22 2.93 -19.96
CA ARG A 247 -3.48 3.89 -19.13
C ARG A 247 -2.06 3.40 -18.86
N ILE A 248 -1.13 4.35 -18.74
CA ILE A 248 0.27 4.07 -18.41
C ILE A 248 0.43 4.12 -16.88
N LYS A 249 0.98 3.05 -16.34
CA LYS A 249 1.45 2.91 -14.95
C LYS A 249 2.77 2.09 -14.97
N PRO A 250 3.68 2.25 -14.01
CA PRO A 250 3.65 3.19 -12.88
C PRO A 250 3.72 4.66 -13.31
N ASP A 251 3.41 5.57 -12.37
CA ASP A 251 3.55 7.01 -12.56
C ASP A 251 5.00 7.46 -12.46
N LEU A 252 5.77 6.78 -11.59
CA LEU A 252 7.20 7.00 -11.41
C LEU A 252 7.90 5.73 -10.91
N LEU A 253 9.23 5.77 -10.92
CA LEU A 253 10.08 4.72 -10.36
C LEU A 253 10.84 5.26 -9.15
N ALA A 254 11.05 4.40 -8.17
CA ALA A 254 11.96 4.62 -7.07
C ALA A 254 12.98 3.47 -6.97
N PRO A 255 14.16 3.68 -6.39
CA PRO A 255 15.11 2.60 -6.17
C PRO A 255 14.47 1.46 -5.36
N GLY A 256 14.48 0.25 -5.89
CA GLY A 256 13.87 -0.95 -5.29
C GLY A 256 14.79 -2.15 -5.18
N MET A 257 16.07 -2.00 -5.54
CA MET A 257 17.08 -3.03 -5.46
C MET A 257 18.23 -2.66 -4.53
N ALA A 258 18.65 -3.61 -3.70
CA ALA A 258 19.82 -3.51 -2.80
C ALA A 258 19.75 -2.28 -1.88
N VAL A 259 18.72 -2.14 -1.12
CA VAL A 259 18.36 -0.92 -0.42
C VAL A 259 18.32 -1.12 1.10
N CYS A 260 18.95 -2.16 1.56
CA CYS A 260 19.25 -2.41 2.97
C CYS A 260 20.73 -2.32 3.20
#